data_4199b43c56e63e0fdd0cfc9ceaedf46a
#
_entry.id   4199b43c56e63e0fdd0cfc9ceaedf46a
#
_cell.length_a   1.000
_cell.length_b   1.000
_cell.length_c   1.000
_cell.angle_alpha   90.00
_cell.angle_beta   90.00
_cell.angle_gamma   90.00
#
_symmetry.space_group_name_H-M   'P 1'
#
loop_
_entity.id
_entity.type
_entity.pdbx_description
1 polymer ?
#
loop_
_entity_poly.entity_id
_entity_poly.type
_entity_poly.pdbx_seq_one_letter_code
_entity_poly.pdbx_strand_id
1 'polypeptide(L)'
;AWSEPRAYTPVDAQIGFKLRPARTLLIDIYGGYAYFIGACNMHAEQRYDSESIAYYSLWQNDYQRWKVGANLHYHYRDIVEINVGGNYYFYQQEPLSSIDPESPHFQSANIKGTHIFDRPNWDINARLDVHINSKWSIYSENYFAGSRMAYVQKYPEGASAVELKPIISLNIGGQYAINRWLAVYAQVNDYLNRKHDIFYGYQSQGIHFLVGVKWRF
;
A
#
# COMPACT_ATOMS: atom_id res chain seq x y z
N ALA A 1 -10.35 15.87 27.50
CA ALA A 1 -8.89 15.79 27.47
C ALA A 1 -8.52 15.04 26.19
N TRP A 2 -7.75 15.69 25.32
CA TRP A 2 -7.20 15.04 24.12
C TRP A 2 -6.04 14.18 24.59
N SER A 3 -6.18 12.87 24.53
CA SER A 3 -5.03 11.97 24.69
C SER A 3 -4.28 11.94 23.35
N GLU A 4 -2.98 12.14 23.38
CA GLU A 4 -2.14 11.96 22.19
C GLU A 4 -2.32 10.53 21.66
N PRO A 5 -2.55 10.37 20.35
CA PRO A 5 -2.66 9.05 19.77
C PRO A 5 -1.32 8.31 19.94
N ARG A 6 -1.32 7.21 20.69
CA ARG A 6 -0.14 6.37 20.90
C ARG A 6 -0.27 5.12 20.05
N ALA A 7 0.16 5.21 18.79
CA ALA A 7 0.26 4.05 17.92
C ALA A 7 1.65 3.41 18.11
N TYR A 8 1.69 2.12 18.44
CA TYR A 8 2.94 1.35 18.53
C TYR A 8 2.71 -0.12 18.20
N THR A 9 3.80 -0.80 17.88
CA THR A 9 3.79 -2.24 17.55
C THR A 9 4.60 -2.99 18.60
N PRO A 10 3.95 -3.53 19.65
CA PRO A 10 4.65 -4.20 20.73
C PRO A 10 5.32 -5.50 20.29
N VAL A 11 4.80 -6.14 19.26
CA VAL A 11 5.35 -7.36 18.68
C VAL A 11 5.38 -7.22 17.17
N ASP A 12 6.55 -7.43 16.56
CA ASP A 12 6.74 -7.65 15.11
C ASP A 12 7.84 -8.70 14.94
N ALA A 13 7.45 -9.90 14.56
CA ALA A 13 8.33 -11.03 14.40
C ALA A 13 8.18 -11.63 13.00
N GLN A 14 9.31 -11.94 12.37
CA GLN A 14 9.34 -12.54 11.04
C GLN A 14 10.39 -13.65 10.99
N ILE A 15 10.04 -14.73 10.31
CA ILE A 15 10.95 -15.83 9.98
C ILE A 15 10.90 -16.06 8.46
N GLY A 16 12.03 -16.42 7.87
CA GLY A 16 12.09 -16.67 6.44
C GLY A 16 13.28 -17.50 6.02
N PHE A 17 13.23 -17.94 4.77
CA PHE A 17 14.26 -18.74 4.13
C PHE A 17 14.70 -18.07 2.83
N LYS A 18 16.03 -18.05 2.62
CA LYS A 18 16.62 -17.59 1.37
C LYS A 18 17.11 -18.78 0.56
N LEU A 19 16.62 -18.90 -0.65
CA LEU A 19 16.97 -19.94 -1.60
C LEU A 19 17.70 -19.32 -2.77
N ARG A 20 18.80 -19.92 -3.16
CA ARG A 20 19.58 -19.50 -4.33
C ARG A 20 19.71 -20.68 -5.31
N PRO A 21 18.64 -21.00 -6.06
CA PRO A 21 18.66 -22.13 -6.99
C PRO A 21 19.64 -21.94 -8.16
N ALA A 22 19.97 -20.69 -8.50
CA ALA A 22 20.98 -20.35 -9.48
C ALA A 22 21.78 -19.11 -9.05
N ARG A 23 22.93 -18.88 -9.68
CA ARG A 23 23.75 -17.67 -9.40
C ARG A 23 23.00 -16.37 -9.72
N THR A 24 22.08 -16.44 -10.66
CA THR A 24 21.28 -15.32 -11.17
C THR A 24 19.92 -15.17 -10.48
N LEU A 25 19.53 -16.10 -9.60
CA LEU A 25 18.20 -16.14 -9.01
C LEU A 25 18.27 -16.30 -7.48
N LEU A 26 17.68 -15.36 -6.78
CA LEU A 26 17.45 -15.41 -5.33
C LEU A 26 15.96 -15.37 -5.05
N ILE A 27 15.51 -16.23 -4.17
CA ILE A 27 14.11 -16.30 -3.72
C ILE A 27 14.11 -16.24 -2.21
N ASP A 28 13.36 -15.29 -1.65
CA ASP A 28 13.09 -15.18 -0.23
C ASP A 28 11.63 -15.56 0.02
N ILE A 29 11.37 -16.49 0.94
CA ILE A 29 10.04 -16.86 1.40
C ILE A 29 9.99 -16.59 2.89
N TYR A 30 8.96 -15.89 3.35
CA TYR A 30 8.85 -15.51 4.76
C TYR A 30 7.42 -15.51 5.26
N GLY A 31 7.30 -15.67 6.56
CA GLY A 31 6.07 -15.47 7.31
C GLY A 31 6.32 -14.61 8.53
N GLY A 32 5.33 -13.91 8.98
CA GLY A 32 5.47 -13.04 10.15
C GLY A 32 4.16 -12.77 10.85
N TYR A 33 4.29 -12.31 12.07
CA TYR A 33 3.19 -11.88 12.92
C TYR A 33 3.53 -10.50 13.51
N ALA A 34 2.54 -9.62 13.53
CA ALA A 34 2.65 -8.34 14.20
C ALA A 34 1.35 -8.00 14.94
N TYR A 35 1.51 -7.37 16.10
CA TYR A 35 0.40 -6.83 16.88
C TYR A 35 0.52 -5.31 16.93
N PHE A 36 -0.56 -4.63 16.58
CA PHE A 36 -0.63 -3.17 16.50
C PHE A 36 -1.61 -2.65 17.54
N ILE A 37 -1.17 -1.67 18.31
CA ILE A 37 -1.99 -0.97 19.31
C ILE A 37 -2.17 0.47 18.84
N GLY A 38 -3.41 0.95 18.85
CA GLY A 38 -3.76 2.31 18.50
C GLY A 38 -3.51 2.65 17.03
N ALA A 39 -3.59 1.66 16.14
CA ALA A 39 -3.41 1.91 14.71
C ALA A 39 -4.49 2.85 14.18
N CYS A 40 -4.06 3.88 13.45
CA CYS A 40 -4.96 4.88 12.91
C CYS A 40 -5.60 4.42 11.59
N ASN A 41 -6.90 4.62 11.48
CA ASN A 41 -7.69 4.44 10.26
C ASN A 41 -8.47 5.72 9.95
N MET A 42 -8.76 5.95 8.68
CA MET A 42 -9.56 7.09 8.23
C MET A 42 -11.02 6.68 8.11
N HIS A 43 -11.88 7.43 8.78
CA HIS A 43 -13.32 7.28 8.66
C HIS A 43 -13.89 8.46 7.90
N ALA A 44 -14.68 8.19 6.87
CA ALA A 44 -15.40 9.21 6.13
C ALA A 44 -16.79 9.42 6.71
N GLU A 45 -17.17 10.67 6.92
CA GLU A 45 -18.49 11.06 7.36
C GLU A 45 -19.21 11.85 6.27
N GLN A 46 -20.34 11.35 5.80
CA GLN A 46 -21.14 12.00 4.78
C GLN A 46 -22.03 13.09 5.38
N ARG A 47 -22.40 14.07 4.57
CA ARG A 47 -23.39 15.07 4.96
C ARG A 47 -24.77 14.42 5.07
N TYR A 48 -25.59 14.95 5.98
CA TYR A 48 -26.96 14.48 6.20
C TYR A 48 -27.87 14.60 4.95
N ASP A 49 -27.59 15.59 4.11
CA ASP A 49 -28.40 15.98 2.96
C ASP A 49 -27.82 15.59 1.60
N SER A 50 -26.64 14.94 1.58
CA SER A 50 -25.98 14.60 0.33
C SER A 50 -25.02 13.43 0.48
N GLU A 51 -24.65 12.82 -0.64
CA GLU A 51 -23.57 11.80 -0.70
C GLU A 51 -22.17 12.40 -0.52
N SER A 52 -22.06 13.71 -0.40
CA SER A 52 -20.78 14.41 -0.23
C SER A 52 -20.17 14.10 1.14
N ILE A 53 -18.86 13.98 1.19
CA ILE A 53 -18.12 13.81 2.45
C ILE A 53 -18.07 15.16 3.16
N ALA A 54 -18.51 15.18 4.42
CA ALA A 54 -18.45 16.37 5.27
C ALA A 54 -17.05 16.55 5.85
N TYR A 55 -16.48 15.50 6.40
CA TYR A 55 -15.14 15.49 6.98
C TYR A 55 -14.61 14.06 7.14
N TYR A 56 -13.32 13.96 7.45
CA TYR A 56 -12.66 12.72 7.82
C TYR A 56 -12.27 12.77 9.29
N SER A 57 -12.50 11.68 9.98
CA SER A 57 -12.04 11.49 11.36
C SER A 57 -10.97 10.38 11.41
N LEU A 58 -10.04 10.52 12.36
CA LEU A 58 -9.04 9.50 12.66
C LEU A 58 -9.51 8.65 13.82
N TRP A 59 -9.53 7.35 13.60
CA TRP A 59 -9.87 6.37 14.63
C TRP A 59 -8.71 5.46 14.90
N GLN A 60 -8.59 5.02 16.14
CA GLN A 60 -7.57 4.11 16.59
C GLN A 60 -8.18 2.77 16.96
N ASN A 61 -7.60 1.69 16.45
CA ASN A 61 -7.96 0.33 16.81
C ASN A 61 -6.75 -0.58 16.95
N ASP A 62 -6.95 -1.61 17.75
CA ASP A 62 -5.97 -2.66 17.92
C ASP A 62 -6.26 -3.78 16.93
N TYR A 63 -5.21 -4.35 16.34
CA TYR A 63 -5.35 -5.50 15.47
C TYR A 63 -4.08 -6.34 15.41
N GLN A 64 -4.28 -7.59 15.07
CA GLN A 64 -3.22 -8.54 14.77
C GLN A 64 -3.10 -8.74 13.27
N ARG A 65 -1.88 -8.94 12.78
CA ARG A 65 -1.59 -9.22 11.39
C ARG A 65 -0.67 -10.42 11.26
N TRP A 66 -1.13 -11.42 10.56
CA TRP A 66 -0.30 -12.50 10.03
C TRP A 66 0.06 -12.17 8.60
N LYS A 67 1.29 -12.43 8.21
CA LYS A 67 1.81 -12.15 6.87
C LYS A 67 2.53 -13.38 6.33
N VAL A 68 2.27 -13.73 5.08
CA VAL A 68 3.12 -14.61 4.29
C VAL A 68 3.52 -13.87 3.02
N GLY A 69 4.76 -14.05 2.59
CA GLY A 69 5.26 -13.35 1.43
C GLY A 69 6.44 -14.05 0.77
N ALA A 70 6.70 -13.61 -0.44
CA ALA A 70 7.87 -14.04 -1.18
C ALA A 70 8.47 -12.87 -1.97
N ASN A 71 9.81 -12.85 -2.08
CA ASN A 71 10.53 -11.95 -2.98
C ASN A 71 11.36 -12.78 -3.94
N LEU A 72 11.34 -12.39 -5.19
CA LEU A 72 12.17 -12.94 -6.25
C LEU A 72 13.08 -11.85 -6.76
N HIS A 73 14.37 -12.11 -6.75
CA HIS A 73 15.39 -11.25 -7.37
C HIS A 73 16.09 -12.05 -8.44
N TYR A 74 15.98 -11.58 -9.68
CA TYR A 74 16.65 -12.16 -10.84
C TYR A 74 17.54 -11.13 -11.50
N HIS A 75 18.78 -11.50 -11.79
CA HIS A 75 19.69 -10.68 -12.58
C HIS A 75 20.30 -11.49 -13.72
N TYR A 76 20.35 -10.90 -14.88
CA TYR A 76 20.99 -11.49 -16.04
C TYR A 76 22.11 -10.56 -16.52
N ARG A 77 23.35 -10.95 -16.21
CA ARG A 77 24.55 -10.12 -16.43
C ARG A 77 24.32 -8.73 -15.81
N ASP A 78 24.86 -7.69 -16.45
CA ASP A 78 24.58 -6.29 -16.09
C ASP A 78 23.50 -5.66 -17.00
N ILE A 79 22.64 -6.49 -17.59
CA ILE A 79 21.67 -6.05 -18.60
C ILE A 79 20.27 -5.94 -18.01
N VAL A 80 19.83 -6.96 -17.30
CA VAL A 80 18.45 -7.03 -16.77
C VAL A 80 18.47 -7.38 -15.30
N GLU A 81 17.72 -6.63 -14.52
CA GLU A 81 17.42 -6.91 -13.13
C GLU A 81 15.90 -6.89 -12.93
N ILE A 82 15.37 -7.95 -12.33
CA ILE A 82 13.95 -8.10 -12.03
C ILE A 82 13.81 -8.35 -10.53
N ASN A 83 13.01 -7.53 -9.88
CA ASN A 83 12.63 -7.69 -8.48
C ASN A 83 11.10 -7.79 -8.41
N VAL A 84 10.58 -8.90 -7.90
CA VAL A 84 9.15 -9.08 -7.67
C VAL A 84 8.95 -9.51 -6.23
N GLY A 85 8.14 -8.77 -5.50
CA GLY A 85 7.75 -9.09 -4.13
C GLY A 85 6.24 -9.12 -4.00
N GLY A 86 5.75 -10.06 -3.21
CA GLY A 86 4.33 -10.14 -2.91
C GLY A 86 4.07 -10.58 -1.48
N ASN A 87 3.01 -10.07 -0.90
CA ASN A 87 2.56 -10.41 0.43
C ASN A 87 1.08 -10.75 0.42
N TYR A 88 0.70 -11.64 1.30
CA TYR A 88 -0.67 -11.89 1.67
C TYR A 88 -0.84 -11.71 3.18
N TYR A 89 -1.90 -11.01 3.59
CA TYR A 89 -2.16 -10.61 4.96
C TYR A 89 -3.47 -11.20 5.46
N PHE A 90 -3.44 -11.72 6.68
CA PHE A 90 -4.61 -12.10 7.45
C PHE A 90 -4.69 -11.16 8.64
N TYR A 91 -5.79 -10.48 8.79
CA TYR A 91 -6.02 -9.56 9.88
C TYR A 91 -7.02 -10.14 10.87
N GLN A 92 -6.77 -9.89 12.13
CA GLN A 92 -7.71 -10.13 13.20
C GLN A 92 -7.82 -8.84 14.00
N GLN A 93 -8.96 -8.22 13.93
CA GLN A 93 -9.29 -7.02 14.68
C GLN A 93 -10.05 -7.43 15.92
N GLU A 94 -9.68 -6.88 17.08
CA GLU A 94 -10.50 -6.98 18.26
C GLU A 94 -11.83 -6.24 18.03
N PRO A 95 -12.96 -6.75 18.59
CA PRO A 95 -14.21 -6.01 18.52
C PRO A 95 -13.98 -4.60 19.02
N LEU A 96 -14.57 -3.62 18.35
CA LEU A 96 -14.45 -2.19 18.69
C LEU A 96 -15.12 -1.85 20.04
N SER A 97 -14.82 -2.62 21.07
CA SER A 97 -15.36 -2.51 22.43
C SER A 97 -14.97 -1.23 23.17
N SER A 98 -13.99 -0.48 22.62
CA SER A 98 -13.61 0.84 23.15
C SER A 98 -14.46 1.98 22.62
N ILE A 99 -15.34 1.72 21.67
CA ILE A 99 -16.30 2.68 21.12
C ILE A 99 -17.61 2.42 21.84
N ASP A 100 -18.18 3.46 22.43
CA ASP A 100 -19.39 3.45 23.20
C ASP A 100 -20.44 2.49 22.61
N PRO A 101 -20.73 1.35 23.26
CA PRO A 101 -21.67 0.37 22.73
C PRO A 101 -23.11 0.91 22.65
N GLU A 102 -23.40 2.03 23.29
CA GLU A 102 -24.69 2.73 23.25
C GLU A 102 -24.80 3.66 22.03
N SER A 103 -23.69 3.90 21.29
CA SER A 103 -23.75 4.69 20.07
C SER A 103 -24.41 3.89 18.95
N PRO A 104 -25.61 4.27 18.47
CA PRO A 104 -26.30 3.56 17.39
C PRO A 104 -25.52 3.55 16.09
N HIS A 105 -24.45 4.34 15.99
CA HIS A 105 -23.65 4.53 14.80
C HIS A 105 -22.61 3.41 14.56
N PHE A 106 -22.33 2.55 15.53
CA PHE A 106 -21.26 1.56 15.45
C PHE A 106 -21.71 0.10 15.27
N GLN A 107 -23.00 -0.17 15.43
CA GLN A 107 -23.48 -1.56 15.41
C GLN A 107 -23.49 -2.21 14.02
N SER A 108 -23.35 -1.46 12.94
CA SER A 108 -23.51 -1.98 11.58
C SER A 108 -22.23 -2.15 10.77
N ALA A 109 -21.13 -1.52 11.15
CA ALA A 109 -19.87 -1.59 10.39
C ALA A 109 -19.00 -2.79 10.77
N ASN A 110 -19.59 -3.98 10.79
CA ASN A 110 -18.82 -5.20 11.02
C ASN A 110 -18.14 -5.65 9.75
N ILE A 111 -16.80 -5.61 9.73
CA ILE A 111 -16.01 -6.33 8.72
C ILE A 111 -15.95 -7.80 9.14
N LYS A 112 -16.49 -8.67 8.29
CA LYS A 112 -16.42 -10.11 8.49
C LYS A 112 -15.12 -10.67 7.92
N GLY A 113 -14.57 -11.66 8.58
CA GLY A 113 -13.42 -12.42 8.08
C GLY A 113 -12.07 -11.79 8.45
N THR A 114 -11.10 -11.91 7.53
CA THR A 114 -9.70 -11.53 7.73
C THR A 114 -9.36 -10.14 7.17
N HIS A 115 -10.35 -9.30 6.99
CA HIS A 115 -10.19 -7.93 6.50
C HIS A 115 -10.12 -6.93 7.64
N ILE A 116 -9.52 -5.78 7.36
CA ILE A 116 -9.46 -4.62 8.24
C ILE A 116 -9.68 -3.36 7.38
N PHE A 117 -10.09 -2.25 8.01
CA PHE A 117 -10.28 -0.99 7.29
C PHE A 117 -8.95 -0.42 6.73
N ASP A 118 -9.04 0.19 5.55
CA ASP A 118 -8.00 0.90 4.82
C ASP A 118 -6.79 0.05 4.38
N ARG A 119 -6.78 -1.26 4.62
CA ARG A 119 -5.64 -2.12 4.29
C ARG A 119 -6.03 -3.25 3.35
N PRO A 120 -5.23 -3.51 2.29
CA PRO A 120 -5.46 -4.64 1.40
C PRO A 120 -5.04 -5.96 2.07
N ASN A 121 -5.65 -7.07 1.64
CA ASN A 121 -5.23 -8.40 2.07
C ASN A 121 -4.05 -8.95 1.27
N TRP A 122 -3.69 -8.33 0.16
CA TRP A 122 -2.50 -8.69 -0.60
C TRP A 122 -1.93 -7.48 -1.32
N ASP A 123 -0.63 -7.50 -1.52
CA ASP A 123 0.08 -6.56 -2.39
C ASP A 123 1.18 -7.28 -3.20
N ILE A 124 1.51 -6.69 -4.34
CA ILE A 124 2.61 -7.12 -5.20
C ILE A 124 3.34 -5.88 -5.67
N ASN A 125 4.67 -5.88 -5.54
CA ASN A 125 5.54 -4.92 -6.16
C ASN A 125 6.41 -5.62 -7.21
N ALA A 126 6.58 -5.00 -8.35
CA ALA A 126 7.43 -5.50 -9.40
C ALA A 126 8.29 -4.36 -9.96
N ARG A 127 9.60 -4.56 -9.99
CA ARG A 127 10.56 -3.65 -10.59
C ARG A 127 11.37 -4.38 -11.64
N LEU A 128 11.47 -3.76 -12.80
CA LEU A 128 12.31 -4.17 -13.90
C LEU A 128 13.30 -3.04 -14.20
N ASP A 129 14.59 -3.33 -14.19
CA ASP A 129 15.63 -2.44 -14.66
C ASP A 129 16.32 -3.07 -15.87
N VAL A 130 16.48 -2.30 -16.96
CA VAL A 130 17.15 -2.74 -18.19
C VAL A 130 18.23 -1.73 -18.55
N HIS A 131 19.47 -2.18 -18.56
CA HIS A 131 20.62 -1.42 -19.02
C HIS A 131 20.90 -1.75 -20.49
N ILE A 132 20.42 -0.90 -21.38
CA ILE A 132 20.59 -1.11 -22.84
C ILE A 132 22.06 -0.98 -23.23
N ASN A 133 22.75 -0.02 -22.63
CA ASN A 133 24.19 0.19 -22.79
C ASN A 133 24.71 1.07 -21.63
N SER A 134 25.99 1.47 -21.67
CA SER A 134 26.60 2.30 -20.62
C SER A 134 25.96 3.68 -20.43
N LYS A 135 25.13 4.14 -21.35
CA LYS A 135 24.48 5.45 -21.29
C LYS A 135 22.99 5.38 -21.04
N TRP A 136 22.30 4.35 -21.55
CA TRP A 136 20.85 4.23 -21.50
C TRP A 136 20.41 3.15 -20.53
N SER A 137 19.54 3.51 -19.61
CA SER A 137 18.79 2.57 -18.78
C SER A 137 17.31 2.91 -18.78
N ILE A 138 16.46 1.87 -18.75
CA ILE A 138 15.02 1.98 -18.65
C ILE A 138 14.61 1.19 -17.40
N TYR A 139 13.62 1.66 -16.68
CA TYR A 139 13.05 0.95 -15.55
C TYR A 139 11.53 1.06 -15.52
N SER A 140 10.91 0.07 -14.93
CA SER A 140 9.48 0.08 -14.62
C SER A 140 9.29 -0.32 -13.17
N GLU A 141 8.47 0.43 -12.45
CA GLU A 141 8.07 0.16 -11.06
C GLU A 141 6.56 0.05 -11.00
N ASN A 142 6.09 -1.11 -10.59
CA ASN A 142 4.67 -1.41 -10.61
C ASN A 142 4.21 -1.87 -9.24
N TYR A 143 3.08 -1.38 -8.80
CA TYR A 143 2.45 -1.75 -7.54
C TYR A 143 1.00 -2.16 -7.76
N PHE A 144 0.64 -3.30 -7.19
CA PHE A 144 -0.70 -3.86 -7.21
C PHE A 144 -1.13 -4.18 -5.79
N ALA A 145 -2.36 -3.85 -5.43
CA ALA A 145 -2.91 -4.27 -4.16
C ALA A 145 -4.40 -4.60 -4.30
N GLY A 146 -4.86 -5.49 -3.46
CA GLY A 146 -6.27 -5.90 -3.40
C GLY A 146 -7.21 -4.76 -3.04
N SER A 147 -8.49 -5.03 -3.14
CA SER A 147 -9.52 -4.14 -2.63
C SER A 147 -9.34 -3.93 -1.12
N ARG A 148 -9.84 -2.80 -0.64
CA ARG A 148 -9.80 -2.41 0.77
C ARG A 148 -11.19 -2.05 1.24
N MET A 149 -11.43 -2.17 2.51
CA MET A 149 -12.70 -1.74 3.11
C MET A 149 -12.52 -0.36 3.73
N ALA A 150 -13.39 0.58 3.42
CA ALA A 150 -13.45 1.88 4.06
C ALA A 150 -14.63 1.94 5.03
N TYR A 151 -14.44 2.61 6.15
CA TYR A 151 -15.54 2.94 7.06
C TYR A 151 -16.18 4.24 6.60
N VAL A 152 -17.50 4.20 6.41
CA VAL A 152 -18.30 5.36 6.00
C VAL A 152 -19.48 5.51 6.91
N GLN A 153 -19.57 6.65 7.61
CA GLN A 153 -20.73 7.06 8.38
C GLN A 153 -21.72 7.79 7.47
N LYS A 154 -22.89 7.23 7.32
CA LYS A 154 -23.99 7.82 6.55
C LYS A 154 -25.11 8.24 7.48
N TYR A 155 -25.59 9.45 7.33
CA TYR A 155 -26.73 9.94 8.12
C TYR A 155 -27.99 9.94 7.25
N PRO A 156 -29.13 9.42 7.75
CA PRO A 156 -29.38 8.79 9.07
C PRO A 156 -29.11 7.28 9.10
N GLU A 157 -28.60 6.68 8.04
CA GLU A 157 -28.55 5.23 7.83
C GLU A 157 -27.54 4.50 8.74
N GLY A 158 -26.63 5.24 9.39
CA GLY A 158 -25.60 4.65 10.24
C GLY A 158 -24.30 4.34 9.49
N ALA A 159 -23.42 3.57 10.13
CA ALA A 159 -22.11 3.23 9.57
C ALA A 159 -22.18 2.03 8.63
N SER A 160 -21.36 2.06 7.58
CA SER A 160 -21.22 0.97 6.61
C SER A 160 -19.77 0.74 6.23
N ALA A 161 -19.46 -0.51 5.87
CA ALA A 161 -18.19 -0.86 5.24
C ALA A 161 -18.36 -0.81 3.72
N VAL A 162 -17.57 0.03 3.06
CA VAL A 162 -17.62 0.22 1.62
C VAL A 162 -16.33 -0.33 1.01
N GLU A 163 -16.45 -1.16 -0.03
CA GLU A 163 -15.29 -1.70 -0.72
C GLU A 163 -14.70 -0.66 -1.67
N LEU A 164 -13.41 -0.36 -1.51
CA LEU A 164 -12.60 0.45 -2.40
C LEU A 164 -11.96 -0.41 -3.47
N LYS A 165 -11.86 0.13 -4.68
CA LYS A 165 -11.26 -0.57 -5.83
C LYS A 165 -9.81 -0.97 -5.55
N PRO A 166 -9.33 -2.07 -6.17
CA PRO A 166 -7.93 -2.46 -6.14
C PRO A 166 -7.01 -1.35 -6.65
N ILE A 167 -5.80 -1.29 -6.09
CA ILE A 167 -4.77 -0.36 -6.51
C ILE A 167 -3.98 -0.98 -7.66
N ILE A 168 -3.82 -0.21 -8.74
CA ILE A 168 -2.94 -0.55 -9.88
C ILE A 168 -2.17 0.72 -10.21
N SER A 169 -0.90 0.76 -9.83
CA SER A 169 0.03 1.86 -10.14
C SER A 169 1.13 1.33 -11.03
N LEU A 170 1.21 1.84 -12.25
CA LEU A 170 2.19 1.44 -13.24
C LEU A 170 3.04 2.65 -13.64
N ASN A 171 4.35 2.52 -13.43
CA ASN A 171 5.30 3.58 -13.64
C ASN A 171 6.42 3.09 -14.57
N ILE A 172 6.83 3.96 -15.48
CA ILE A 172 7.95 3.71 -16.38
C ILE A 172 8.86 4.93 -16.43
N GLY A 173 10.14 4.71 -16.46
CA GLY A 173 11.11 5.77 -16.56
C GLY A 173 12.35 5.34 -17.32
N GLY A 174 13.15 6.34 -17.67
CA GLY A 174 14.42 6.13 -18.32
C GLY A 174 15.45 7.15 -17.88
N GLN A 175 16.71 6.79 -18.01
CA GLN A 175 17.83 7.64 -17.68
C GLN A 175 18.84 7.61 -18.83
N TYR A 176 19.40 8.76 -19.13
CA TYR A 176 20.50 8.92 -20.08
C TYR A 176 21.71 9.54 -19.39
N ALA A 177 22.82 8.82 -19.35
CA ALA A 177 24.10 9.33 -18.85
C ALA A 177 24.81 10.14 -19.95
N ILE A 178 24.84 11.46 -19.80
CA ILE A 178 25.55 12.37 -20.71
C ILE A 178 27.05 12.12 -20.62
N ASN A 179 27.54 12.04 -19.38
CA ASN A 179 28.92 11.69 -19.07
C ASN A 179 28.97 11.03 -17.66
N ARG A 180 30.19 10.76 -17.16
CA ARG A 180 30.40 10.13 -15.84
C ARG A 180 29.84 10.93 -14.66
N TRP A 181 29.62 12.22 -14.82
CA TRP A 181 29.18 13.15 -13.77
C TRP A 181 27.71 13.53 -13.88
N LEU A 182 27.17 13.49 -15.08
CA LEU A 182 25.86 14.06 -15.39
C LEU A 182 24.95 13.05 -16.07
N ALA A 183 23.75 12.88 -15.57
CA ALA A 183 22.68 12.12 -16.21
C ALA A 183 21.34 12.87 -16.12
N VAL A 184 20.52 12.70 -17.12
CA VAL A 184 19.14 13.17 -17.13
C VAL A 184 18.20 11.98 -17.01
N TYR A 185 17.06 12.17 -16.40
CA TYR A 185 16.04 11.14 -16.30
C TYR A 185 14.65 11.70 -16.52
N ALA A 186 13.77 10.87 -17.02
CA ALA A 186 12.34 11.15 -17.13
C ALA A 186 11.54 9.93 -16.67
N GLN A 187 10.41 10.19 -16.03
CA GLN A 187 9.50 9.16 -15.52
C GLN A 187 8.06 9.57 -15.74
N VAL A 188 7.24 8.60 -16.12
CA VAL A 188 5.79 8.72 -16.21
C VAL A 188 5.21 7.81 -15.13
N ASN A 189 4.48 8.39 -14.20
CA ASN A 189 3.81 7.65 -13.14
C ASN A 189 2.34 7.50 -13.48
N ASP A 190 1.76 6.36 -13.05
CA ASP A 190 0.36 6.00 -13.28
C ASP A 190 -0.07 6.18 -14.75
N TYR A 191 0.76 5.66 -15.68
CA TYR A 191 0.57 5.88 -17.12
C TYR A 191 -0.75 5.33 -17.69
N LEU A 192 -1.43 4.41 -16.97
CA LEU A 192 -2.77 3.98 -17.30
C LEU A 192 -3.85 4.98 -16.86
N ASN A 193 -3.47 6.03 -16.14
CA ASN A 193 -4.37 7.04 -15.57
C ASN A 193 -5.53 6.43 -14.76
N ARG A 194 -5.30 5.30 -14.09
CA ARG A 194 -6.29 4.64 -13.26
C ARG A 194 -6.30 5.29 -11.89
N LYS A 195 -7.29 6.12 -11.65
CA LYS A 195 -7.52 6.68 -10.33
C LYS A 195 -8.12 5.62 -9.41
N HIS A 196 -7.61 5.54 -8.22
CA HIS A 196 -8.15 4.74 -7.11
C HIS A 196 -8.32 5.63 -5.88
N ASP A 197 -9.22 5.26 -5.01
CA ASP A 197 -9.41 6.02 -3.79
C ASP A 197 -8.26 5.68 -2.81
N ILE A 198 -7.55 6.69 -2.33
CA ILE A 198 -6.58 6.57 -1.23
C ILE A 198 -7.37 6.31 0.06
N PHE A 199 -8.39 7.13 0.30
CA PHE A 199 -9.46 6.95 1.27
C PHE A 199 -10.79 7.13 0.55
N TYR A 200 -11.87 6.67 1.13
CA TYR A 200 -13.20 6.82 0.52
C TYR A 200 -13.46 8.26 0.06
N GLY A 201 -13.68 8.45 -1.24
CA GLY A 201 -13.91 9.75 -1.85
C GLY A 201 -12.67 10.65 -2.04
N TYR A 202 -11.48 10.21 -1.61
CA TYR A 202 -10.23 10.92 -1.85
C TYR A 202 -9.39 10.16 -2.88
N GLN A 203 -9.45 10.58 -4.12
CA GLN A 203 -8.80 9.90 -5.24
C GLN A 203 -7.31 10.19 -5.34
N SER A 204 -6.57 9.19 -5.82
CA SER A 204 -5.15 9.33 -6.17
C SER A 204 -4.95 10.31 -7.32
N GLN A 205 -3.74 10.84 -7.38
CA GLN A 205 -3.30 11.71 -8.46
C GLN A 205 -3.18 10.91 -9.76
N GLY A 206 -3.81 10.95 -10.75
CA GLY A 206 -3.65 10.17 -11.98
C GLY A 206 -2.26 10.31 -12.63
N ILE A 207 -2.17 10.20 -13.93
CA ILE A 207 -0.91 10.31 -14.67
C ILE A 207 -0.15 11.59 -14.34
N HIS A 208 1.12 11.46 -14.04
CA HIS A 208 2.00 12.61 -13.82
C HIS A 208 3.44 12.31 -14.31
N PHE A 209 4.15 13.37 -14.62
CA PHE A 209 5.49 13.32 -15.21
C PHE A 209 6.52 13.89 -14.25
N LEU A 210 7.67 13.25 -14.20
CA LEU A 210 8.82 13.70 -13.45
C LEU A 210 10.04 13.75 -14.38
N VAL A 211 10.75 14.87 -14.39
CA VAL A 211 12.01 15.04 -15.15
C VAL A 211 13.03 15.62 -14.21
N GLY A 212 14.27 15.16 -14.29
CA GLY A 212 15.32 15.66 -13.43
C GLY A 212 16.73 15.37 -13.93
N VAL A 213 17.68 15.88 -13.19
CA VAL A 213 19.11 15.76 -13.47
C VAL A 213 19.78 15.16 -12.24
N LYS A 214 20.65 14.17 -12.47
CA LYS A 214 21.53 13.59 -11.44
C LYS A 214 22.96 14.10 -11.68
N TRP A 215 23.52 14.71 -10.66
CA TRP A 215 24.90 15.11 -10.64
C TRP A 215 25.69 14.24 -9.65
N ARG A 216 26.85 13.71 -10.07
CA ARG A 216 27.77 12.93 -9.22
C ARG A 216 29.08 13.68 -9.11
N PHE A 217 29.57 13.90 -7.89
CA PHE A 217 30.91 14.48 -7.64
C PHE A 217 31.90 13.39 -7.28
#